data_ba999759b14f515f8bfdfdcf96f78195
#
_entry.id   ba999759b14f515f8bfdfdcf96f78195
#
_cell.length_a   1.000
_cell.length_b   1.000
_cell.length_c   1.000
_cell.angle_alpha   90.00
_cell.angle_beta   90.00
_cell.angle_gamma   90.00
#
_symmetry.space_group_name_H-M   'P 1'
#
loop_
_entity.id
_entity.type
_entity.pdbx_description
1 polymer ?
#
loop_
_entity_poly.entity_id
_entity_poly.type
_entity_poly.pdbx_seq_one_letter_code
_entity_poly.pdbx_strand_id
1 'polypeptide(L)'
;MKRKLIPFLIIVIVPQVFLAIAILSKPKESSSIAQIEELKQRVMSKPQKAVDHGLFAELQKDFKTPQEVTAACLSCHTGRAKEVMSTHHWLWERESFIEGRGVVSLGKKNLLNNYCTGIRSSEGSCNKCHAGFGWGDKSFNFTNELNVDCIVCHDNTE
;
A
#
# COMPACT_ATOMS: atom_id res chain seq x y z
N MET A 1 -44.69 42.44 38.95
CA MET A 1 -43.90 42.32 37.70
C MET A 1 -42.64 41.47 37.84
N LYS A 2 -41.97 41.40 38.97
CA LYS A 2 -40.69 40.66 39.14
C LYS A 2 -40.82 39.09 39.04
N ARG A 3 -41.97 38.53 39.35
CA ARG A 3 -42.15 37.05 39.43
C ARG A 3 -42.24 36.33 38.09
N LYS A 4 -42.55 37.03 36.97
CA LYS A 4 -42.61 36.48 35.63
C LYS A 4 -41.30 36.63 34.82
N LEU A 5 -40.37 37.43 35.32
CA LEU A 5 -39.09 37.69 34.67
C LEU A 5 -38.11 36.50 34.83
N ILE A 6 -38.18 35.81 35.97
CA ILE A 6 -37.29 34.68 36.29
C ILE A 6 -37.45 33.51 35.31
N PRO A 7 -38.69 32.97 35.06
CA PRO A 7 -38.86 31.90 34.11
C PRO A 7 -38.49 32.29 32.68
N PHE A 8 -38.73 33.51 32.28
CA PHE A 8 -38.33 34.02 30.98
C PHE A 8 -36.82 34.09 30.81
N LEU A 9 -36.09 34.53 31.83
CA LEU A 9 -34.63 34.57 31.85
C LEU A 9 -34.03 33.13 31.76
N ILE A 10 -34.64 32.16 32.44
CA ILE A 10 -34.20 30.77 32.41
C ILE A 10 -34.40 30.18 30.98
N ILE A 11 -35.54 30.42 30.36
CA ILE A 11 -35.86 29.93 29.01
C ILE A 11 -34.90 30.50 27.96
N VAL A 12 -34.41 31.69 28.14
CA VAL A 12 -33.48 32.34 27.20
C VAL A 12 -32.03 31.96 27.49
N ILE A 13 -31.61 31.97 28.75
CA ILE A 13 -30.19 31.76 29.11
C ILE A 13 -29.79 30.27 29.02
N VAL A 14 -30.66 29.35 29.43
CA VAL A 14 -30.31 27.90 29.43
C VAL A 14 -29.96 27.39 28.06
N PRO A 15 -30.73 27.65 26.99
CA PRO A 15 -30.34 27.18 25.63
C PRO A 15 -29.03 27.83 25.14
N GLN A 16 -28.76 29.08 25.48
CA GLN A 16 -27.52 29.76 25.09
C GLN A 16 -26.31 29.15 25.79
N VAL A 17 -26.43 28.82 27.07
CA VAL A 17 -25.37 28.12 27.82
C VAL A 17 -25.14 26.74 27.25
N PHE A 18 -26.21 25.99 26.93
CA PHE A 18 -26.08 24.67 26.28
C PHE A 18 -25.42 24.77 24.92
N LEU A 19 -25.80 25.78 24.12
CA LEU A 19 -25.18 26.01 22.81
C LEU A 19 -23.70 26.37 22.94
N ALA A 20 -23.36 27.23 23.89
CA ALA A 20 -21.97 27.60 24.19
C ALA A 20 -21.15 26.38 24.64
N ILE A 21 -21.70 25.55 25.53
CA ILE A 21 -21.06 24.31 25.95
C ILE A 21 -20.90 23.38 24.76
N ALA A 22 -21.89 23.18 23.90
CA ALA A 22 -21.80 22.31 22.72
C ALA A 22 -20.76 22.82 21.71
N ILE A 23 -20.61 24.14 21.55
CA ILE A 23 -19.58 24.73 20.67
C ILE A 23 -18.17 24.55 21.27
N LEU A 24 -18.04 24.75 22.58
CA LEU A 24 -16.76 24.62 23.29
C LEU A 24 -16.35 23.14 23.50
N SER A 25 -17.34 22.25 23.56
CA SER A 25 -17.14 20.80 23.70
C SER A 25 -17.00 20.09 22.36
N LYS A 26 -16.81 20.81 21.24
CA LYS A 26 -16.48 20.15 19.98
C LYS A 26 -15.31 19.22 20.24
N PRO A 27 -15.45 17.92 19.94
CA PRO A 27 -14.34 17.00 20.11
C PRO A 27 -13.17 17.57 19.30
N LYS A 28 -12.06 17.82 19.96
CA LYS A 28 -10.80 18.18 19.31
C LYS A 28 -10.58 17.14 18.22
N GLU A 29 -10.57 17.57 16.98
CA GLU A 29 -10.44 16.74 15.79
C GLU A 29 -9.44 15.63 16.07
N SER A 30 -9.84 14.38 15.83
CA SER A 30 -9.29 13.23 16.52
C SER A 30 -7.76 13.28 16.50
N SER A 31 -7.16 13.13 17.66
CA SER A 31 -5.71 13.04 17.84
C SER A 31 -5.05 12.03 16.90
N SER A 32 -5.82 11.09 16.37
CA SER A 32 -5.39 10.08 15.38
C SER A 32 -5.08 10.68 13.99
N ILE A 33 -5.87 11.65 13.50
CA ILE A 33 -5.59 12.27 12.18
C ILE A 33 -4.35 13.15 12.29
N ALA A 34 -4.22 13.93 13.37
CA ALA A 34 -3.02 14.73 13.61
C ALA A 34 -1.76 13.86 13.78
N GLN A 35 -1.88 12.72 14.46
CA GLN A 35 -0.78 11.76 14.62
C GLN A 35 -0.39 11.09 13.30
N ILE A 36 -1.37 10.76 12.44
CA ILE A 36 -1.11 10.20 11.12
C ILE A 36 -0.39 11.24 10.24
N GLU A 37 -0.83 12.49 10.28
CA GLU A 37 -0.21 13.56 9.49
C GLU A 37 1.21 13.87 9.98
N GLU A 38 1.42 13.92 11.30
CA GLU A 38 2.75 14.05 11.89
C GLU A 38 3.65 12.86 11.51
N LEU A 39 3.12 11.64 11.52
CA LEU A 39 3.85 10.44 11.11
C LEU A 39 4.23 10.50 9.63
N LYS A 40 3.29 10.91 8.76
CA LYS A 40 3.56 11.12 7.34
C LYS A 40 4.66 12.15 7.13
N GLN A 41 4.57 13.31 7.78
CA GLN A 41 5.62 14.35 7.68
C GLN A 41 6.96 13.82 8.15
N ARG A 42 7.00 13.07 9.25
CA ARG A 42 8.23 12.49 9.79
C ARG A 42 8.84 11.43 8.86
N VAL A 43 8.00 10.63 8.20
CA VAL A 43 8.45 9.62 7.23
C VAL A 43 8.92 10.28 5.93
N MET A 44 8.18 11.28 5.44
CA MET A 44 8.53 11.98 4.20
C MET A 44 9.67 12.99 4.35
N SER A 45 9.89 13.52 5.56
CA SER A 45 10.97 14.48 5.82
C SER A 45 12.33 13.83 6.11
N LYS A 46 12.40 12.51 6.27
CA LYS A 46 13.70 11.85 6.31
C LYS A 46 14.35 12.00 4.95
N PRO A 47 15.48 12.70 4.82
CA PRO A 47 16.24 12.65 3.59
C PRO A 47 16.66 11.19 3.40
N GLN A 48 15.98 10.51 2.51
CA GLN A 48 16.50 9.26 2.01
C GLN A 48 17.80 9.65 1.33
N LYS A 49 18.92 9.21 1.87
CA LYS A 49 20.17 9.19 1.14
C LYS A 49 19.95 8.18 0.01
N ALA A 50 19.35 8.65 -1.06
CA ALA A 50 19.26 7.87 -2.27
C ALA A 50 20.71 7.67 -2.71
N VAL A 51 21.15 6.43 -2.70
CA VAL A 51 22.39 6.06 -3.37
C VAL A 51 22.14 6.33 -4.85
N ASP A 52 22.98 7.17 -5.44
CA ASP A 52 22.88 7.44 -6.87
C ASP A 52 23.40 6.24 -7.65
N HIS A 53 22.48 5.42 -8.12
CA HIS A 53 22.76 4.23 -8.93
C HIS A 53 23.41 4.58 -10.28
N GLY A 54 23.21 5.82 -10.77
CA GLY A 54 23.85 6.31 -11.98
C GLY A 54 25.38 6.42 -11.89
N LEU A 55 25.98 6.31 -10.69
CA LEU A 55 27.41 6.32 -10.50
C LEU A 55 28.06 4.93 -10.53
N PHE A 56 27.28 3.85 -10.59
CA PHE A 56 27.81 2.49 -10.60
C PHE A 56 28.10 1.99 -12.01
N ALA A 57 29.32 1.53 -12.25
CA ALA A 57 29.75 1.04 -13.56
C ALA A 57 28.92 -0.15 -14.04
N GLU A 58 28.47 -0.99 -13.13
CA GLU A 58 27.61 -2.16 -13.39
C GLU A 58 26.27 -1.77 -14.03
N LEU A 59 25.82 -0.54 -13.80
CA LEU A 59 24.55 -0.01 -14.33
C LEU A 59 24.73 0.90 -15.54
N GLN A 60 26.01 1.22 -15.92
CA GLN A 60 26.35 2.09 -17.07
C GLN A 60 26.50 1.29 -18.36
N LYS A 61 25.58 0.38 -18.65
CA LYS A 61 25.61 -0.45 -19.86
C LYS A 61 24.23 -0.59 -20.50
N ASP A 62 24.23 -0.91 -21.78
CA ASP A 62 23.01 -1.20 -22.51
C ASP A 62 22.52 -2.62 -22.16
N PHE A 63 21.47 -2.70 -21.39
CA PHE A 63 20.80 -3.96 -21.09
C PHE A 63 19.97 -4.41 -22.30
N LYS A 64 20.08 -5.67 -22.67
CA LYS A 64 19.35 -6.24 -23.80
C LYS A 64 18.02 -6.85 -23.36
N THR A 65 17.95 -7.30 -22.13
CA THR A 65 16.77 -7.91 -21.56
C THR A 65 16.52 -7.39 -20.13
N PRO A 66 15.29 -7.38 -19.66
CA PRO A 66 14.98 -6.99 -18.28
C PRO A 66 15.62 -7.92 -17.25
N GLN A 67 15.82 -9.19 -17.60
CA GLN A 67 16.50 -10.13 -16.72
C GLN A 67 17.96 -9.73 -16.49
N GLU A 68 18.61 -9.09 -17.47
CA GLU A 68 19.95 -8.53 -17.29
C GLU A 68 19.95 -7.36 -16.29
N VAL A 69 18.89 -6.55 -16.30
CA VAL A 69 18.71 -5.47 -15.30
C VAL A 69 18.57 -6.07 -13.90
N THR A 70 17.70 -7.07 -13.75
CA THR A 70 17.52 -7.75 -12.46
C THR A 70 18.82 -8.41 -12.01
N ALA A 71 19.57 -9.05 -12.91
CA ALA A 71 20.87 -9.64 -12.58
C ALA A 71 21.86 -8.59 -12.08
N ALA A 72 21.89 -7.39 -12.69
CA ALA A 72 22.73 -6.30 -12.23
C ALA A 72 22.29 -5.79 -10.83
N CYS A 73 20.99 -5.66 -10.58
CA CYS A 73 20.49 -5.32 -9.25
C CYS A 73 20.90 -6.35 -8.20
N LEU A 74 20.75 -7.64 -8.52
CA LEU A 74 21.06 -8.74 -7.60
C LEU A 74 22.55 -8.93 -7.34
N SER A 75 23.43 -8.37 -8.18
CA SER A 75 24.87 -8.42 -7.92
C SER A 75 25.26 -7.69 -6.63
N CYS A 76 24.51 -6.64 -6.25
CA CYS A 76 24.70 -5.90 -5.01
C CYS A 76 23.58 -6.21 -3.98
N HIS A 77 22.34 -6.39 -4.45
CA HIS A 77 21.16 -6.65 -3.62
C HIS A 77 20.85 -8.15 -3.53
N THR A 78 21.85 -8.94 -3.15
CA THR A 78 21.73 -10.40 -3.02
C THR A 78 20.58 -10.80 -2.10
N GLY A 79 19.71 -11.70 -2.53
CA GLY A 79 18.58 -12.18 -1.74
C GLY A 79 17.30 -11.34 -1.84
N ARG A 80 17.32 -10.13 -2.40
CA ARG A 80 16.11 -9.30 -2.53
C ARG A 80 15.04 -9.91 -3.44
N ALA A 81 15.45 -10.63 -4.49
CA ALA A 81 14.50 -11.36 -5.30
C ALA A 81 13.71 -12.40 -4.48
N LYS A 82 14.39 -13.16 -3.61
CA LYS A 82 13.74 -14.14 -2.73
C LYS A 82 12.76 -13.49 -1.75
N GLU A 83 13.11 -12.33 -1.23
CA GLU A 83 12.21 -11.57 -0.38
C GLU A 83 10.94 -11.18 -1.14
N VAL A 84 11.06 -10.62 -2.35
CA VAL A 84 9.91 -10.29 -3.22
C VAL A 84 9.10 -11.54 -3.52
N MET A 85 9.76 -12.65 -3.87
CA MET A 85 9.11 -13.92 -4.19
C MET A 85 8.36 -14.54 -3.01
N SER A 86 8.67 -14.16 -1.79
CA SER A 86 7.92 -14.55 -0.58
C SER A 86 6.70 -13.67 -0.29
N THR A 87 6.54 -12.55 -0.99
CA THR A 87 5.45 -11.60 -0.74
C THR A 87 4.15 -12.00 -1.46
N HIS A 88 3.04 -11.41 -1.01
CA HIS A 88 1.75 -11.56 -1.67
C HIS A 88 1.71 -10.97 -3.08
N HIS A 89 2.59 -10.03 -3.39
CA HIS A 89 2.75 -9.50 -4.76
C HIS A 89 3.19 -10.56 -5.75
N TRP A 90 4.04 -11.48 -5.31
CA TRP A 90 4.53 -12.59 -6.13
C TRP A 90 3.66 -13.84 -6.05
N LEU A 91 3.29 -14.23 -4.83
CA LEU A 91 2.54 -15.48 -4.60
C LEU A 91 1.08 -15.38 -5.04
N TRP A 92 0.48 -14.18 -5.01
CA TRP A 92 -0.92 -13.91 -5.33
C TRP A 92 -1.93 -14.58 -4.40
N GLU A 93 -1.46 -15.17 -3.35
CA GLU A 93 -2.23 -15.85 -2.34
C GLU A 93 -1.59 -15.65 -0.97
N ARG A 94 -2.39 -15.78 0.07
CA ARG A 94 -1.95 -15.82 1.45
C ARG A 94 -2.71 -16.90 2.18
N GLU A 95 -2.08 -17.48 3.18
CA GLU A 95 -2.78 -18.35 4.10
C GLU A 95 -3.69 -17.52 5.02
N SER A 96 -4.92 -17.98 5.18
CA SER A 96 -5.92 -17.37 6.05
C SER A 96 -6.67 -18.45 6.78
N PHE A 97 -6.85 -18.28 8.08
CA PHE A 97 -7.68 -19.18 8.87
C PHE A 97 -9.15 -18.79 8.69
N ILE A 98 -9.97 -19.75 8.31
CA ILE A 98 -11.42 -19.61 8.22
C ILE A 98 -12.07 -20.58 9.19
N GLU A 99 -12.93 -20.06 10.07
CA GLU A 99 -13.67 -20.88 11.02
C GLU A 99 -14.49 -21.96 10.28
N GLY A 100 -14.38 -23.20 10.73
CA GLY A 100 -15.02 -24.34 10.09
C GLY A 100 -14.32 -24.90 8.85
N ARG A 101 -13.28 -24.23 8.33
CA ARG A 101 -12.50 -24.70 7.16
C ARG A 101 -11.00 -24.85 7.43
N GLY A 102 -10.50 -24.33 8.57
CA GLY A 102 -9.08 -24.33 8.88
C GLY A 102 -8.28 -23.33 8.06
N VAL A 103 -7.00 -23.62 7.82
CA VAL A 103 -6.11 -22.79 7.01
C VAL A 103 -6.36 -23.05 5.53
N VAL A 104 -6.64 -21.99 4.80
CA VAL A 104 -6.89 -22.02 3.34
C VAL A 104 -6.08 -20.93 2.65
N SER A 105 -5.63 -21.20 1.43
CA SER A 105 -4.94 -20.21 0.60
C SER A 105 -5.99 -19.34 -0.12
N LEU A 106 -5.99 -18.05 0.23
CA LEU A 106 -6.88 -17.05 -0.37
C LEU A 106 -6.05 -15.99 -1.12
N GLY A 107 -6.50 -15.65 -2.30
CA GLY A 107 -5.89 -14.59 -3.09
C GLY A 107 -6.47 -14.51 -4.49
N LYS A 108 -6.01 -13.55 -5.28
CA LYS A 108 -6.46 -13.38 -6.66
C LYS A 108 -6.23 -14.62 -7.53
N LYS A 109 -5.21 -15.42 -7.19
CA LYS A 109 -4.91 -16.69 -7.86
C LYS A 109 -6.09 -17.68 -7.80
N ASN A 110 -6.88 -17.65 -6.72
CA ASN A 110 -7.90 -18.63 -6.40
C ASN A 110 -9.32 -18.05 -6.39
N LEU A 111 -9.48 -16.74 -6.54
CA LEU A 111 -10.77 -16.06 -6.46
C LEU A 111 -11.08 -15.32 -7.77
N LEU A 112 -12.36 -15.20 -8.06
CA LEU A 112 -12.87 -14.26 -9.06
C LEU A 112 -12.80 -12.84 -8.48
N ASN A 113 -12.45 -11.86 -9.31
CA ASN A 113 -12.56 -10.47 -8.91
C ASN A 113 -14.01 -9.96 -9.06
N ASN A 114 -14.24 -8.68 -8.70
CA ASN A 114 -15.57 -8.05 -8.76
C ASN A 114 -16.18 -8.00 -10.16
N TYR A 115 -15.42 -8.26 -11.21
CA TYR A 115 -15.86 -8.28 -12.61
C TYR A 115 -15.98 -9.70 -13.15
N CYS A 116 -16.07 -10.69 -12.28
CA CYS A 116 -16.10 -12.11 -12.66
C CYS A 116 -14.87 -12.55 -13.49
N THR A 117 -13.76 -11.84 -13.35
CA THR A 117 -12.54 -12.13 -14.09
C THR A 117 -11.65 -13.04 -13.25
N GLY A 118 -11.46 -14.27 -13.69
CA GLY A 118 -10.49 -15.17 -13.10
C GLY A 118 -9.08 -14.93 -13.68
N ILE A 119 -8.05 -15.04 -12.85
CA ILE A 119 -6.66 -14.86 -13.29
C ILE A 119 -6.30 -15.86 -14.39
N ARG A 120 -6.72 -17.11 -14.26
CA ARG A 120 -6.45 -18.15 -15.26
C ARG A 120 -6.92 -17.84 -16.68
N SER A 121 -7.91 -16.96 -16.81
CA SER A 121 -8.44 -16.53 -18.11
C SER A 121 -8.02 -15.10 -18.51
N SER A 122 -7.37 -14.37 -17.61
CA SER A 122 -7.05 -12.95 -17.79
C SER A 122 -5.63 -12.60 -17.33
N GLU A 123 -4.73 -13.56 -17.35
CA GLU A 123 -3.32 -13.40 -16.94
C GLU A 123 -2.66 -12.18 -17.60
N GLY A 124 -2.88 -12.00 -18.91
CA GLY A 124 -2.33 -10.87 -19.66
C GLY A 124 -2.75 -9.47 -19.15
N SER A 125 -3.91 -9.33 -18.49
CA SER A 125 -4.32 -8.04 -17.92
C SER A 125 -3.67 -7.74 -16.56
N CYS A 126 -3.09 -8.74 -15.92
CA CYS A 126 -2.44 -8.63 -14.62
C CYS A 126 -0.96 -8.24 -14.71
N ASN A 127 -0.34 -8.46 -15.88
CA ASN A 127 1.09 -8.27 -16.11
C ASN A 127 1.60 -6.86 -15.84
N LYS A 128 0.75 -5.85 -16.06
CA LYS A 128 1.12 -4.44 -15.90
C LYS A 128 1.46 -4.06 -14.45
N CYS A 129 0.90 -4.79 -13.49
CA CYS A 129 1.05 -4.49 -12.06
C CYS A 129 1.71 -5.62 -11.29
N HIS A 130 2.07 -6.72 -11.97
CA HIS A 130 2.71 -7.86 -11.32
C HIS A 130 4.21 -7.63 -11.22
N ALA A 131 4.81 -8.02 -10.10
CA ALA A 131 6.23 -7.84 -9.84
C ALA A 131 7.16 -8.76 -10.66
N GLY A 132 6.61 -9.60 -11.56
CA GLY A 132 7.35 -10.51 -12.41
C GLY A 132 7.40 -10.02 -13.85
N PHE A 133 8.59 -10.08 -14.46
CA PHE A 133 8.79 -9.65 -15.82
C PHE A 133 8.47 -10.75 -16.83
N GLY A 134 7.66 -10.40 -17.85
CA GLY A 134 7.32 -11.30 -18.95
C GLY A 134 6.26 -12.35 -18.63
N TRP A 135 5.52 -12.20 -17.53
CA TRP A 135 4.42 -13.09 -17.25
C TRP A 135 3.26 -12.83 -18.20
N GLY A 136 3.06 -13.70 -19.16
CA GLY A 136 1.98 -13.64 -20.15
C GLY A 136 0.98 -14.77 -20.03
N ASP A 137 1.42 -15.91 -19.54
CA ASP A 137 0.64 -17.12 -19.45
C ASP A 137 1.20 -18.12 -18.42
N LYS A 138 0.71 -19.34 -18.44
CA LYS A 138 1.11 -20.42 -17.51
C LYS A 138 2.57 -20.87 -17.64
N SER A 139 3.27 -20.49 -18.71
CA SER A 139 4.66 -20.86 -18.93
C SER A 139 5.64 -20.04 -18.09
N PHE A 140 5.16 -18.97 -17.45
CA PHE A 140 5.98 -18.11 -16.61
C PHE A 140 6.58 -18.88 -15.43
N ASN A 141 7.90 -18.77 -15.30
CA ASN A 141 8.63 -19.47 -14.25
C ASN A 141 8.70 -18.61 -12.98
N PHE A 142 7.83 -18.89 -12.02
CA PHE A 142 7.77 -18.24 -10.72
C PHE A 142 8.94 -18.59 -9.79
N THR A 143 9.79 -19.56 -10.13
CA THR A 143 10.96 -19.94 -9.32
C THR A 143 12.25 -19.29 -9.77
N ASN A 144 12.24 -18.56 -10.89
CA ASN A 144 13.39 -17.86 -11.41
C ASN A 144 13.50 -16.46 -10.83
N GLU A 145 14.53 -16.22 -10.03
CA GLU A 145 14.80 -14.91 -9.40
C GLU A 145 14.99 -13.80 -10.43
N LEU A 146 15.50 -14.09 -11.61
CA LEU A 146 15.70 -13.10 -12.66
C LEU A 146 14.39 -12.59 -13.29
N ASN A 147 13.29 -13.27 -13.05
CA ASN A 147 11.98 -12.82 -13.51
C ASN A 147 11.34 -11.79 -12.56
N VAL A 148 11.94 -11.50 -11.41
CA VAL A 148 11.50 -10.41 -10.55
C VAL A 148 11.81 -9.08 -11.23
N ASP A 149 10.80 -8.23 -11.40
CA ASP A 149 10.97 -6.88 -11.95
C ASP A 149 11.19 -5.88 -10.82
N CYS A 150 12.46 -5.52 -10.63
CA CYS A 150 12.85 -4.56 -9.60
C CYS A 150 12.35 -3.14 -9.93
N ILE A 151 12.32 -2.80 -11.22
CA ILE A 151 12.00 -1.45 -11.67
C ILE A 151 10.53 -1.13 -11.52
N VAL A 152 9.63 -2.11 -11.62
CA VAL A 152 8.18 -1.88 -11.44
C VAL A 152 7.84 -1.19 -10.10
N CYS A 153 8.69 -1.37 -9.08
CA CYS A 153 8.53 -0.75 -7.76
C CYS A 153 9.53 0.40 -7.51
N HIS A 154 10.67 0.41 -8.20
CA HIS A 154 11.78 1.31 -7.95
C HIS A 154 12.07 2.29 -9.09
N ASP A 155 11.23 2.33 -10.12
CA ASP A 155 11.30 3.36 -11.15
C ASP A 155 10.81 4.70 -10.59
N ASN A 156 11.67 5.72 -10.62
CA ASN A 156 11.37 7.09 -10.22
C ASN A 156 11.31 8.03 -11.43
N THR A 157 11.16 7.51 -12.64
CA THR A 157 10.94 8.37 -13.79
C THR A 157 9.55 8.98 -13.70
N GLU A 158 9.49 10.29 -13.40
CA GLU A 158 8.29 11.13 -13.50
C GLU A 158 7.92 11.39 -14.98
#